data_9eb1d20c7b741d1eb4c13be6aef2d9ee
#
_entry.id   9eb1d20c7b741d1eb4c13be6aef2d9ee
#
_cell.length_a   1.000
_cell.length_b   1.000
_cell.length_c   1.000
_cell.angle_alpha   90.00
_cell.angle_beta   90.00
_cell.angle_gamma   90.00
#
_symmetry.space_group_name_H-M   'P 1'
#
loop_
_entity.id
_entity.type
_entity.pdbx_description
1 polymer ?
#
loop_
_entity_poly.entity_id
_entity_poly.type
_entity_poly.pdbx_seq_one_letter_code
_entity_poly.pdbx_strand_id
1 'polypeptide(L)'
;MYKVYTDGAYSALRNQGAIAFIILKDNKCVSRFSKVINNTTNQRAEQLACIYALESIKTPSNVTIYSDSAYVVNTYNEGWKRKANLDLWNRLDNAKDKHNNVSFIHVKGHSDNYYNNLCDYLATHEIQEEAFSS
;
A
#
# COMPACT_ATOMS: atom_id res chain seq x y z
N MET A 1 -11.80 6.92 13.12
CA MET A 1 -10.55 6.15 12.91
C MET A 1 -10.59 5.44 11.57
N TYR A 2 -9.49 5.46 10.85
CA TYR A 2 -9.37 4.78 9.57
C TYR A 2 -8.52 3.52 9.69
N LYS A 3 -8.96 2.45 9.04
CA LYS A 3 -8.15 1.25 8.82
C LYS A 3 -7.88 1.16 7.32
N VAL A 4 -6.63 0.97 6.95
CA VAL A 4 -6.21 0.94 5.55
C VAL A 4 -5.49 -0.36 5.28
N TYR A 5 -5.94 -1.10 4.28
CA TYR A 5 -5.26 -2.29 3.78
C TYR A 5 -4.57 -1.90 2.48
N THR A 6 -3.31 -2.26 2.34
CA THR A 6 -2.50 -1.90 1.16
C THR A 6 -1.82 -3.12 0.60
N ASP A 7 -1.58 -3.11 -0.70
CA ASP A 7 -0.76 -4.12 -1.35
C ASP A 7 -0.09 -3.53 -2.59
N GLY A 8 1.10 -4.04 -2.89
CA GLY A 8 1.82 -3.74 -4.10
C GLY A 8 2.19 -5.05 -4.79
N ALA A 9 2.06 -5.08 -6.08
CA ALA A 9 2.43 -6.23 -6.91
C ALA A 9 3.40 -5.81 -7.99
N TYR A 10 4.23 -6.72 -8.44
CA TYR A 10 5.17 -6.46 -9.52
C TYR A 10 5.37 -7.71 -10.36
N SER A 11 5.34 -7.53 -11.68
CA SER A 11 5.65 -8.58 -12.65
C SER A 11 6.93 -8.20 -13.38
N ALA A 12 8.02 -8.94 -13.13
CA ALA A 12 9.28 -8.74 -13.84
C ALA A 12 9.13 -9.04 -15.33
N LEU A 13 8.31 -10.03 -15.67
CA LEU A 13 8.06 -10.43 -17.04
C LEU A 13 7.45 -9.30 -17.88
N ARG A 14 6.55 -8.52 -17.26
CA ARG A 14 5.85 -7.43 -17.95
C ARG A 14 6.44 -6.06 -17.61
N ASN A 15 7.40 -6.02 -16.70
CA ASN A 15 7.99 -4.79 -16.19
C ASN A 15 6.90 -3.79 -15.75
N GLN A 16 5.90 -4.31 -15.06
CA GLN A 16 4.77 -3.52 -14.55
C GLN A 16 4.50 -3.88 -13.10
N GLY A 17 4.12 -2.86 -12.34
CA GLY A 17 3.60 -3.04 -11.01
C GLY A 17 2.16 -2.60 -10.92
N ALA A 18 1.58 -2.83 -9.77
CA ALA A 18 0.26 -2.32 -9.44
C ALA A 18 0.18 -2.06 -7.95
N ILE A 19 -0.64 -1.12 -7.60
CA ILE A 19 -0.95 -0.82 -6.20
C ILE A 19 -2.44 -0.99 -5.98
N ALA A 20 -2.80 -1.33 -4.74
CA ALA A 20 -4.19 -1.36 -4.32
C ALA A 20 -4.28 -0.92 -2.87
N PHE A 21 -5.38 -0.27 -2.52
CA PHE A 21 -5.71 -0.02 -1.13
C PHE A 21 -7.22 -0.06 -0.91
N ILE A 22 -7.59 -0.38 0.31
CA ILE A 22 -8.98 -0.38 0.77
C ILE A 22 -9.01 0.41 2.06
N ILE A 23 -9.88 1.40 2.14
CA ILE A 23 -10.02 2.25 3.32
C ILE A 23 -11.34 1.95 4.01
N LEU A 24 -11.26 1.64 5.30
CA LEU A 24 -12.42 1.49 6.17
C LEU A 24 -12.48 2.67 7.14
N LYS A 25 -13.64 3.26 7.26
CA LYS A 25 -13.92 4.26 8.29
C LYS A 25 -14.96 3.68 9.22
N ASP A 26 -14.63 3.57 10.51
CA ASP A 26 -15.51 2.97 11.52
C ASP A 26 -16.03 1.60 11.06
N ASN A 27 -15.11 0.79 10.53
CA ASN A 27 -15.34 -0.59 10.05
C ASN A 27 -16.24 -0.71 8.81
N LYS A 28 -16.48 0.41 8.10
CA LYS A 28 -17.22 0.41 6.84
C LYS A 28 -16.29 0.80 5.71
N CYS A 29 -16.31 0.03 4.62
CA CYS A 29 -15.51 0.34 3.44
C CYS A 29 -16.00 1.64 2.80
N VAL A 30 -15.12 2.63 2.75
CA VAL A 30 -15.43 3.94 2.15
C VAL A 30 -14.65 4.20 0.87
N SER A 31 -13.59 3.41 0.59
CA SER A 31 -12.81 3.59 -0.63
C SER A 31 -12.10 2.29 -1.00
N ARG A 32 -12.07 2.00 -2.29
CA ARG A 32 -11.30 0.91 -2.90
C ARG A 32 -10.59 1.50 -4.11
N PHE A 33 -9.32 1.17 -4.28
CA PHE A 33 -8.52 1.75 -5.35
C PHE A 33 -7.49 0.73 -5.84
N SER A 34 -7.30 0.68 -7.15
CA SER A 34 -6.18 -0.05 -7.74
C SER A 34 -5.70 0.68 -8.99
N LYS A 35 -4.40 0.56 -9.29
CA LYS A 35 -3.78 1.26 -10.40
C LYS A 35 -2.51 0.56 -10.83
N VAL A 36 -2.28 0.51 -12.15
CA VAL A 36 -1.01 0.07 -12.72
C VAL A 36 0.05 1.15 -12.51
N ILE A 37 1.24 0.73 -12.13
CA ILE A 37 2.40 1.60 -11.97
C ILE A 37 3.50 1.09 -12.90
N ASN A 38 3.95 1.95 -13.80
CA ASN A 38 5.06 1.61 -14.69
C ASN A 38 6.40 1.99 -14.04
N ASN A 39 7.48 1.35 -14.49
CA ASN A 39 8.85 1.64 -14.03
C ASN A 39 8.98 1.59 -12.50
N THR A 40 8.58 0.48 -11.93
CA THR A 40 8.60 0.29 -10.48
C THR A 40 9.27 -1.03 -10.10
N THR A 41 9.36 -1.29 -8.82
CA THR A 41 9.78 -2.57 -8.25
C THR A 41 8.70 -3.01 -7.26
N ASN A 42 8.80 -4.23 -6.78
CA ASN A 42 7.88 -4.71 -5.75
C ASN A 42 7.91 -3.80 -4.51
N GLN A 43 9.11 -3.43 -4.05
CA GLN A 43 9.27 -2.58 -2.87
C GLN A 43 8.68 -1.18 -3.09
N ARG A 44 8.92 -0.59 -4.26
CA ARG A 44 8.37 0.74 -4.57
C ARG A 44 6.84 0.69 -4.69
N ALA A 45 6.28 -0.37 -5.26
CA ALA A 45 4.83 -0.55 -5.34
C ALA A 45 4.21 -0.62 -3.94
N GLU A 46 4.84 -1.34 -3.01
CA GLU A 46 4.39 -1.42 -1.63
C GLU A 46 4.40 -0.05 -0.94
N GLN A 47 5.45 0.74 -1.15
CA GLN A 47 5.53 2.10 -0.62
C GLN A 47 4.43 2.99 -1.23
N LEU A 48 4.25 2.92 -2.54
CA LEU A 48 3.27 3.76 -3.25
C LEU A 48 1.84 3.45 -2.83
N ALA A 49 1.52 2.20 -2.54
CA ALA A 49 0.19 1.84 -2.04
C ALA A 49 -0.12 2.57 -0.73
N CYS A 50 0.83 2.60 0.19
CA CYS A 50 0.69 3.32 1.45
C CYS A 50 0.58 4.84 1.23
N ILE A 51 1.44 5.39 0.36
CA ILE A 51 1.46 6.82 0.06
C ILE A 51 0.12 7.28 -0.52
N TYR A 52 -0.37 6.58 -1.54
CA TYR A 52 -1.61 6.96 -2.18
C TYR A 52 -2.79 6.87 -1.22
N ALA A 53 -2.81 5.84 -0.38
CA ALA A 53 -3.87 5.68 0.62
C ALA A 53 -3.88 6.85 1.60
N LEU A 54 -2.73 7.20 2.17
CA LEU A 54 -2.63 8.30 3.13
C LEU A 54 -2.94 9.64 2.48
N GLU A 55 -2.48 9.86 1.24
CA GLU A 55 -2.74 11.10 0.51
C GLU A 55 -4.20 11.24 0.13
N SER A 56 -4.93 10.14 0.01
CA SER A 56 -6.37 10.17 -0.33
C SER A 56 -7.25 10.57 0.85
N ILE A 57 -6.76 10.42 2.08
CA ILE A 57 -7.48 10.85 3.29
C ILE A 57 -7.14 12.32 3.52
N LYS A 58 -8.09 13.20 3.22
CA LYS A 58 -7.80 14.64 3.12
C LYS A 58 -7.79 15.40 4.44
N THR A 59 -8.32 14.82 5.50
CA THR A 59 -8.32 15.45 6.82
C THR A 59 -7.34 14.74 7.76
N PRO A 60 -6.65 15.49 8.64
CA PRO A 60 -5.78 14.86 9.64
C PRO A 60 -6.57 13.84 10.48
N SER A 61 -6.05 12.62 10.53
CA SER A 61 -6.81 11.49 11.09
C SER A 61 -5.89 10.52 11.81
N ASN A 62 -6.50 9.65 12.61
CA ASN A 62 -5.80 8.47 13.13
C ASN A 62 -5.99 7.33 12.13
N VAL A 63 -4.88 6.78 11.66
CA VAL A 63 -4.87 5.77 10.59
C VAL A 63 -4.03 4.57 11.01
N THR A 64 -4.57 3.38 10.82
CA THR A 64 -3.81 2.14 10.96
C THR A 64 -3.68 1.51 9.60
N ILE A 65 -2.43 1.28 9.16
CA ILE A 65 -2.14 0.63 7.88
C ILE A 65 -1.78 -0.83 8.12
N TYR A 66 -2.50 -1.71 7.44
CA TYR A 66 -2.26 -3.15 7.44
C TYR A 66 -1.57 -3.51 6.12
N SER A 67 -0.37 -4.07 6.19
CA SER A 67 0.42 -4.42 5.01
C SER A 67 1.14 -5.75 5.22
N ASP A 68 1.27 -6.54 4.17
CA ASP A 68 2.07 -7.76 4.20
C ASP A 68 3.54 -7.50 3.84
N SER A 69 3.90 -6.25 3.56
CA SER A 69 5.27 -5.86 3.25
C SER A 69 6.07 -5.65 4.53
N ALA A 70 6.92 -6.60 4.87
CA ALA A 70 7.86 -6.44 5.98
C ALA A 70 8.79 -5.25 5.73
N TYR A 71 9.14 -4.98 4.48
CA TYR A 71 10.00 -3.87 4.09
C TYR A 71 9.42 -2.53 4.56
N VAL A 72 8.13 -2.28 4.32
CA VAL A 72 7.49 -1.03 4.74
C VAL A 72 7.22 -1.03 6.24
N VAL A 73 6.58 -2.09 6.75
CA VAL A 73 6.14 -2.13 8.14
C VAL A 73 7.33 -2.05 9.10
N ASN A 74 8.39 -2.83 8.85
CA ASN A 74 9.51 -2.89 9.77
C ASN A 74 10.43 -1.68 9.67
N THR A 75 10.43 -0.96 8.55
CA THR A 75 11.14 0.32 8.48
C THR A 75 10.59 1.29 9.50
N TYR A 76 9.27 1.31 9.69
CA TYR A 76 8.65 2.18 10.69
C TYR A 76 8.64 1.58 12.09
N ASN A 77 8.38 0.28 12.22
CA ASN A 77 8.21 -0.34 13.53
C ASN A 77 9.53 -0.78 14.17
N GLU A 78 10.49 -1.24 13.35
CA GLU A 78 11.75 -1.79 13.84
C GLU A 78 12.96 -0.91 13.51
N GLY A 79 12.73 0.22 12.84
CA GLY A 79 13.81 1.14 12.49
C GLY A 79 14.78 0.57 11.46
N TRP A 80 14.29 -0.24 10.52
CA TRP A 80 15.15 -0.77 9.46
C TRP A 80 15.80 0.36 8.67
N LYS A 81 17.06 0.19 8.33
CA LYS A 81 17.84 1.22 7.66
C LYS A 81 17.35 1.43 6.22
N ARG A 82 17.16 2.69 5.87
CA ARG A 82 16.70 3.10 4.53
C ARG A 82 17.91 3.25 3.62
N LYS A 83 18.14 2.27 2.73
CA LYS A 83 19.30 2.23 1.83
C LYS A 83 18.93 2.54 0.38
N ALA A 84 17.66 2.45 0.03
CA ALA A 84 17.16 2.66 -1.32
C ALA A 84 15.77 3.28 -1.27
N ASN A 85 15.30 3.74 -2.44
CA ASN A 85 13.94 4.30 -2.58
C ASN A 85 13.70 5.50 -1.65
N LEU A 86 14.74 6.31 -1.46
CA LEU A 86 14.69 7.44 -0.52
C LEU A 86 13.65 8.48 -0.90
N ASP A 87 13.43 8.68 -2.20
CA ASP A 87 12.38 9.56 -2.71
C ASP A 87 11.00 9.17 -2.19
N LEU A 88 10.69 7.87 -2.20
CA LEU A 88 9.41 7.38 -1.72
C LEU A 88 9.33 7.36 -0.20
N TRP A 89 10.44 7.09 0.50
CA TRP A 89 10.45 7.20 1.96
C TRP A 89 10.16 8.63 2.41
N ASN A 90 10.75 9.63 1.73
CA ASN A 90 10.49 11.03 2.03
C ASN A 90 9.02 11.38 1.79
N ARG A 91 8.46 10.91 0.69
CA ARG A 91 7.05 11.16 0.36
C ARG A 91 6.11 10.48 1.36
N LEU A 92 6.44 9.27 1.78
CA LEU A 92 5.66 8.53 2.77
C LEU A 92 5.71 9.20 4.14
N ASP A 93 6.90 9.66 4.56
CA ASP A 93 7.04 10.42 5.80
C ASP A 93 6.18 11.69 5.77
N ASN A 94 6.20 12.42 4.65
CA ASN A 94 5.38 13.62 4.50
C ASN A 94 3.88 13.30 4.56
N ALA A 95 3.46 12.21 3.94
CA ALA A 95 2.06 11.80 3.98
C ALA A 95 1.63 11.42 5.41
N LYS A 96 2.50 10.74 6.16
CA LYS A 96 2.25 10.43 7.57
C LYS A 96 2.12 11.68 8.42
N ASP A 97 3.01 12.64 8.21
CA ASP A 97 3.07 13.85 9.04
C ASP A 97 1.83 14.74 8.91
N LYS A 98 1.04 14.54 7.87
CA LYS A 98 -0.23 15.25 7.69
C LYS A 98 -1.35 14.69 8.54
N HIS A 99 -1.15 13.52 9.14
CA HIS A 99 -2.15 12.87 9.98
C HIS A 99 -1.76 12.94 11.45
N ASN A 100 -2.74 12.80 12.33
CA ASN A 100 -2.53 12.87 13.78
C ASN A 100 -1.69 11.70 14.28
N ASN A 101 -1.96 10.50 13.77
CA ASN A 101 -1.21 9.31 14.11
C ASN A 101 -1.37 8.27 13.01
N VAL A 102 -0.25 7.67 12.58
CA VAL A 102 -0.26 6.58 11.61
C VAL A 102 0.52 5.41 12.20
N SER A 103 -0.15 4.28 12.34
CA SER A 103 0.44 3.04 12.84
C SER A 103 0.51 2.01 11.71
N PHE A 104 1.54 1.16 11.73
CA PHE A 104 1.71 0.09 10.76
C PHE A 104 1.60 -1.25 11.47
N ILE A 105 0.79 -2.15 10.89
CA ILE A 105 0.63 -3.51 11.40
C ILE A 105 0.95 -4.48 10.26
N HIS A 106 1.88 -5.40 10.52
CA HIS A 106 2.21 -6.43 9.56
C HIS A 106 1.13 -7.50 9.57
N VAL A 107 0.61 -7.82 8.38
CA VAL A 107 -0.31 -8.94 8.19
C VAL A 107 0.39 -10.00 7.35
N LYS A 108 0.10 -11.27 7.64
CA LYS A 108 0.68 -12.36 6.89
C LYS A 108 0.00 -12.46 5.53
N GLY A 109 0.80 -12.51 4.45
CA GLY A 109 0.27 -12.71 3.11
C GLY A 109 -0.46 -14.05 3.01
N HIS A 110 -1.54 -14.09 2.23
CA HIS A 110 -2.40 -15.27 2.06
C HIS A 110 -2.96 -15.79 3.38
N SER A 111 -3.25 -14.86 4.29
CA SER A 111 -3.91 -15.17 5.56
C SER A 111 -5.43 -15.21 5.39
N ASP A 112 -6.14 -15.41 6.49
CA ASP A 112 -7.61 -15.40 6.50
C ASP A 112 -8.20 -13.98 6.48
N ASN A 113 -7.37 -12.95 6.38
CA ASN A 113 -7.85 -11.57 6.38
C ASN A 113 -8.48 -11.22 5.04
N TYR A 114 -9.79 -10.97 5.06
CA TYR A 114 -10.58 -10.70 3.87
C TYR A 114 -10.06 -9.50 3.08
N TYR A 115 -9.78 -8.39 3.77
CA TYR A 115 -9.38 -7.15 3.09
C TYR A 115 -7.95 -7.23 2.55
N ASN A 116 -7.06 -7.92 3.26
CA ASN A 116 -5.72 -8.16 2.74
C ASN A 116 -5.76 -8.98 1.45
N ASN A 117 -6.57 -10.04 1.44
CA ASN A 117 -6.74 -10.88 0.26
C ASN A 117 -7.38 -10.12 -0.90
N LEU A 118 -8.35 -9.25 -0.60
CA LEU A 118 -9.00 -8.43 -1.62
C LEU A 118 -8.02 -7.42 -2.23
N CYS A 119 -7.16 -6.79 -1.43
CA CYS A 119 -6.11 -5.90 -1.93
C CYS A 119 -5.16 -6.64 -2.86
N ASP A 120 -4.72 -7.83 -2.46
CA ASP A 120 -3.84 -8.65 -3.29
C ASP A 120 -4.50 -8.97 -4.63
N TYR A 121 -5.76 -9.36 -4.60
CA TYR A 121 -6.53 -9.64 -5.82
C TYR A 121 -6.61 -8.39 -6.72
N LEU A 122 -6.92 -7.23 -6.15
CA LEU A 122 -7.07 -6.00 -6.93
C LEU A 122 -5.76 -5.60 -7.60
N ALA A 123 -4.65 -5.66 -6.89
CA ALA A 123 -3.34 -5.32 -7.44
C ALA A 123 -2.93 -6.30 -8.54
N THR A 124 -3.06 -7.58 -8.28
CA THR A 124 -2.68 -8.63 -9.24
C THR A 124 -3.54 -8.56 -10.50
N HIS A 125 -4.83 -8.31 -10.33
CA HIS A 125 -5.79 -8.24 -11.44
C HIS A 125 -5.49 -7.07 -12.38
N GLU A 126 -5.02 -5.93 -11.85
CA GLU A 126 -4.64 -4.79 -12.69
C GLU A 126 -3.55 -5.15 -13.69
N ILE A 127 -2.51 -5.86 -13.25
CA ILE A 127 -1.43 -6.29 -14.13
C ILE A 127 -1.95 -7.26 -15.20
N GLN A 128 -2.82 -8.19 -14.81
CA GLN A 128 -3.37 -9.17 -15.74
C GLN A 128 -4.26 -8.54 -16.79
N GLU A 129 -5.11 -7.58 -16.40
CA GLU A 129 -5.99 -6.87 -17.33
C GLU A 129 -5.20 -6.07 -18.37
N GLU A 130 -4.15 -5.37 -17.94
CA GLU A 130 -3.28 -4.63 -18.86
C GLU A 130 -2.70 -5.55 -19.92
N ALA A 131 -2.33 -6.79 -19.53
CA ALA A 131 -1.79 -7.76 -20.45
C ALA A 131 -2.80 -8.22 -21.49
N PHE A 132 -4.09 -8.30 -21.15
CA PHE A 132 -5.13 -8.74 -22.04
C PHE A 132 -5.70 -7.62 -22.91
N SER A 133 -5.57 -6.38 -22.48
CA SER A 133 -6.11 -5.23 -23.21
C SER A 133 -5.14 -4.61 -24.22
N SER A 134 -3.90 -5.08 -24.25
CA SER A 134 -2.87 -4.56 -25.18
C SER A 134 -2.85 -5.27 -26.55
#